data_fe919b0f84e2984f691d05092998606f
#
_entry.id   fe919b0f84e2984f691d05092998606f
#
_cell.length_a   1.000
_cell.length_b   1.000
_cell.length_c   1.000
_cell.angle_alpha   90.00
_cell.angle_beta   90.00
_cell.angle_gamma   90.00
#
_symmetry.space_group_name_H-M   'P 1'
#
loop_
_entity.id
_entity.type
_entity.pdbx_description
1 polymer ?
#
loop_
_entity_poly.entity_id
_entity_poly.type
_entity_poly.pdbx_seq_one_letter_code
_entity_poly.pdbx_strand_id
1 'polypeptide(L)'
;MGFVDGLDRTQRRRSVLGLPIGVFFKFVDDQGPYLAAIVSFYATLAIFPILLLATSIFGFVLQGNPELQQRVLDSTLATFPIIGDELGRPDGLQGSTTGVIIGALAATYGSLGLGQALQNALNVAWSVPRNNRPNPIKLRLKSLALLSTSGLFVIATTTVSIIGSRSEVFGAAGNTAVQVLIRLANVILVGLLLTVVFRLAAARRHHLGTAAPGAFTVSILWLVLQEVGQIYTSQVLAGTKGMDAAFGLVLGLIGIIYIASFMGVIGIEVNVVLARKLWPRSIRTLFVDRPDLTDADRRAYASYAQAQRHKTSEEVQVAFKDPDTGALVIPHEPQREARKSE
;
A
#
# COMPACT_ATOMS: atom_id res chain seq x y z
N MET A 1 29.25 -16.17 -14.72
CA MET A 1 29.66 -14.90 -14.07
C MET A 1 29.63 -13.71 -15.03
N GLY A 2 30.13 -13.81 -16.29
CA GLY A 2 30.18 -12.67 -17.21
C GLY A 2 28.88 -11.93 -17.53
N PHE A 3 27.71 -12.59 -17.52
CA PHE A 3 26.41 -11.95 -17.76
C PHE A 3 26.01 -11.03 -16.58
N VAL A 4 26.15 -11.50 -15.35
CA VAL A 4 25.83 -10.72 -14.13
C VAL A 4 26.76 -9.50 -14.01
N ASP A 5 28.05 -9.66 -14.32
CA ASP A 5 29.02 -8.56 -14.30
C ASP A 5 28.75 -7.51 -15.40
N GLY A 6 28.23 -7.95 -16.56
CA GLY A 6 27.78 -7.06 -17.63
C GLY A 6 26.57 -6.24 -17.23
N LEU A 7 25.58 -6.91 -16.62
CA LEU A 7 24.35 -6.28 -16.13
C LEU A 7 24.64 -5.29 -14.99
N ASP A 8 25.52 -5.67 -14.05
CA ASP A 8 25.94 -4.81 -12.93
C ASP A 8 26.65 -3.55 -13.41
N ARG A 9 27.56 -3.66 -14.35
CA ARG A 9 28.23 -2.50 -14.97
C ARG A 9 27.25 -1.58 -15.72
N THR A 10 26.27 -2.16 -16.41
CA THR A 10 25.30 -1.39 -17.18
C THR A 10 24.35 -0.61 -16.28
N GLN A 11 23.83 -1.23 -15.21
CA GLN A 11 22.91 -0.58 -14.27
C GLN A 11 23.62 0.52 -13.43
N ARG A 12 24.92 0.34 -13.10
CA ARG A 12 25.71 1.37 -12.41
C ARG A 12 25.87 2.64 -13.24
N ARG A 13 25.82 2.53 -14.58
CA ARG A 13 25.95 3.67 -15.51
C ARG A 13 24.62 4.32 -15.88
N ARG A 14 23.49 3.61 -15.73
CA ARG A 14 22.18 4.08 -16.17
C ARG A 14 21.21 4.14 -14.99
N SER A 15 20.89 5.34 -14.51
CA SER A 15 19.95 5.57 -13.39
C SER A 15 18.59 4.93 -13.62
N VAL A 16 18.12 4.87 -14.89
CA VAL A 16 16.83 4.26 -15.26
C VAL A 16 16.75 2.78 -14.89
N LEU A 17 17.88 2.05 -15.00
CA LEU A 17 17.96 0.63 -14.60
C LEU A 17 18.36 0.49 -13.13
N GLY A 18 19.19 1.38 -12.62
CA GLY A 18 19.66 1.34 -11.24
C GLY A 18 18.54 1.56 -10.22
N LEU A 19 17.57 2.41 -10.52
CA LEU A 19 16.47 2.70 -9.60
C LEU A 19 15.55 1.50 -9.35
N PRO A 20 14.95 0.82 -10.36
CA PRO A 20 14.13 -0.37 -10.13
C PRO A 20 14.90 -1.49 -9.44
N ILE A 21 16.18 -1.69 -9.80
CA ILE A 21 17.04 -2.67 -9.13
C ILE A 21 17.25 -2.28 -7.67
N GLY A 22 17.53 -1.01 -7.37
CA GLY A 22 17.64 -0.51 -6.00
C GLY A 22 16.36 -0.72 -5.18
N VAL A 23 15.18 -0.50 -5.77
CA VAL A 23 13.89 -0.77 -5.14
C VAL A 23 13.70 -2.27 -4.87
N PHE A 24 14.03 -3.12 -5.84
CA PHE A 24 13.95 -4.57 -5.67
C PHE A 24 14.85 -5.07 -4.54
N PHE A 25 16.13 -4.64 -4.50
CA PHE A 25 17.04 -5.00 -3.42
C PHE A 25 16.54 -4.53 -2.06
N LYS A 26 16.09 -3.28 -1.98
CA LYS A 26 15.56 -2.73 -0.74
C LYS A 26 14.33 -3.50 -0.26
N PHE A 27 13.42 -3.85 -1.18
CA PHE A 27 12.24 -4.65 -0.89
C PHE A 27 12.59 -6.05 -0.37
N VAL A 28 13.63 -6.70 -0.95
CA VAL A 28 14.11 -8.02 -0.48
C VAL A 28 14.80 -7.90 0.88
N ASP A 29 15.69 -6.94 1.04
CA ASP A 29 16.44 -6.71 2.29
C ASP A 29 15.49 -6.42 3.47
N ASP A 30 14.41 -5.68 3.24
CA ASP A 30 13.41 -5.34 4.25
C ASP A 30 12.35 -6.44 4.45
N GLN A 31 12.54 -7.59 3.79
CA GLN A 31 11.57 -8.69 3.84
C GLN A 31 10.16 -8.24 3.37
N GLY A 32 10.11 -7.49 2.29
CA GLY A 32 8.90 -6.90 1.72
C GLY A 32 7.72 -7.86 1.57
N PRO A 33 7.90 -9.12 1.12
CA PRO A 33 6.80 -10.09 1.06
C PRO A 33 6.14 -10.37 2.41
N TYR A 34 6.93 -10.43 3.51
CA TYR A 34 6.38 -10.61 4.86
C TYR A 34 5.67 -9.36 5.37
N LEU A 35 6.20 -8.17 5.05
CA LEU A 35 5.51 -6.91 5.36
C LEU A 35 4.17 -6.82 4.62
N ALA A 36 4.14 -7.19 3.34
CA ALA A 36 2.92 -7.27 2.54
C ALA A 36 1.92 -8.28 3.12
N ALA A 37 2.39 -9.45 3.56
CA ALA A 37 1.54 -10.48 4.17
C ALA A 37 0.90 -9.99 5.48
N ILE A 38 1.64 -9.29 6.35
CA ILE A 38 1.09 -8.74 7.59
C ILE A 38 0.03 -7.68 7.27
N VAL A 39 0.29 -6.78 6.32
CA VAL A 39 -0.67 -5.75 5.89
C VAL A 39 -1.91 -6.41 5.30
N SER A 40 -1.75 -7.41 4.43
CA SER A 40 -2.84 -8.17 3.82
C SER A 40 -3.69 -8.91 4.84
N PHE A 41 -3.08 -9.54 5.85
CA PHE A 41 -3.78 -10.21 6.93
C PHE A 41 -4.73 -9.27 7.67
N TYR A 42 -4.22 -8.12 8.11
CA TYR A 42 -5.06 -7.14 8.81
C TYR A 42 -6.08 -6.46 7.90
N ALA A 43 -5.77 -6.27 6.61
CA ALA A 43 -6.73 -5.76 5.64
C ALA A 43 -7.88 -6.76 5.43
N THR A 44 -7.59 -8.05 5.30
CA THR A 44 -8.59 -9.12 5.18
C THR A 44 -9.44 -9.21 6.45
N LEU A 45 -8.81 -9.12 7.63
CA LEU A 45 -9.52 -9.14 8.90
C LEU A 45 -10.47 -7.93 9.07
N ALA A 46 -10.10 -6.77 8.53
CA ALA A 46 -10.90 -5.55 8.63
C ALA A 46 -12.08 -5.51 7.65
N ILE A 47 -11.99 -6.19 6.49
CA ILE A 47 -12.98 -6.04 5.42
C ILE A 47 -14.36 -6.56 5.82
N PHE A 48 -14.46 -7.70 6.50
CA PHE A 48 -15.73 -8.29 6.90
C PHE A 48 -16.50 -7.41 7.90
N PRO A 49 -15.89 -6.91 9.00
CA PRO A 49 -16.55 -5.95 9.87
C PRO A 49 -16.94 -4.64 9.18
N ILE A 50 -16.14 -4.16 8.24
CA ILE A 50 -16.46 -2.96 7.45
C ILE A 50 -17.68 -3.21 6.58
N LEU A 51 -17.77 -4.38 5.94
CA LEU A 51 -18.94 -4.76 5.15
C LEU A 51 -20.19 -4.90 6.03
N LEU A 52 -20.08 -5.53 7.20
CA LEU A 52 -21.19 -5.63 8.15
C LEU A 52 -21.68 -4.25 8.61
N LEU A 53 -20.75 -3.35 8.89
CA LEU A 53 -21.08 -1.96 9.26
C LEU A 53 -21.75 -1.23 8.10
N ALA A 54 -21.22 -1.38 6.89
CA ALA A 54 -21.78 -0.76 5.70
C ALA A 54 -23.22 -1.25 5.43
N THR A 55 -23.45 -2.56 5.42
CA THR A 55 -24.79 -3.13 5.21
C THR A 55 -25.78 -2.69 6.28
N SER A 56 -25.34 -2.65 7.55
CA SER A 56 -26.19 -2.18 8.67
C SER A 56 -26.55 -0.70 8.54
N ILE A 57 -25.60 0.16 8.14
CA ILE A 57 -25.85 1.60 7.90
C ILE A 57 -26.77 1.77 6.69
N PHE A 58 -26.53 1.05 5.60
CA PHE A 58 -27.39 1.08 4.42
C PHE A 58 -28.82 0.65 4.78
N GLY A 59 -28.98 -0.39 5.62
CA GLY A 59 -30.28 -0.81 6.11
C GLY A 59 -31.05 0.33 6.79
N PHE A 60 -30.40 1.14 7.64
CA PHE A 60 -31.06 2.31 8.26
C PHE A 60 -31.37 3.42 7.25
N VAL A 61 -30.47 3.71 6.31
CA VAL A 61 -30.68 4.77 5.31
C VAL A 61 -31.78 4.41 4.33
N LEU A 62 -31.94 3.12 4.00
CA LEU A 62 -32.93 2.61 3.06
C LEU A 62 -34.29 2.33 3.74
N GLN A 63 -34.33 2.30 5.05
CA GLN A 63 -35.55 2.05 5.83
C GLN A 63 -36.59 3.16 5.56
N GLY A 64 -37.71 2.80 4.95
CA GLY A 64 -38.78 3.73 4.61
C GLY A 64 -38.70 4.34 3.20
N ASN A 65 -37.74 3.95 2.36
CA ASN A 65 -37.65 4.42 0.98
C ASN A 65 -37.52 3.25 -0.02
N PRO A 66 -38.67 2.66 -0.46
CA PRO A 66 -38.67 1.50 -1.35
C PRO A 66 -37.96 1.72 -2.71
N GLU A 67 -38.04 2.94 -3.25
CA GLU A 67 -37.38 3.26 -4.51
C GLU A 67 -35.84 3.24 -4.42
N LEU A 68 -35.31 3.77 -3.31
CA LEU A 68 -33.86 3.71 -3.03
C LEU A 68 -33.41 2.29 -2.80
N GLN A 69 -34.22 1.49 -2.10
CA GLN A 69 -33.98 0.08 -1.86
C GLN A 69 -33.87 -0.71 -3.16
N GLN A 70 -34.82 -0.50 -4.09
CA GLN A 70 -34.80 -1.14 -5.42
C GLN A 70 -33.57 -0.73 -6.23
N ARG A 71 -33.23 0.56 -6.23
CA ARG A 71 -32.03 1.07 -6.94
C ARG A 71 -30.71 0.50 -6.39
N VAL A 72 -30.64 0.25 -5.08
CA VAL A 72 -29.46 -0.39 -4.45
C VAL A 72 -29.40 -1.87 -4.80
N LEU A 73 -30.55 -2.57 -4.79
CA LEU A 73 -30.63 -3.97 -5.23
C LEU A 73 -30.25 -4.13 -6.70
N ASP A 74 -30.59 -3.18 -7.55
CA ASP A 74 -30.24 -3.17 -8.98
C ASP A 74 -28.82 -2.63 -9.24
N SER A 75 -28.12 -2.19 -8.19
CA SER A 75 -26.79 -1.59 -8.31
C SER A 75 -25.65 -2.61 -8.38
N THR A 76 -24.46 -2.11 -8.73
CA THR A 76 -23.21 -2.90 -8.73
C THR A 76 -22.91 -3.57 -7.38
N LEU A 77 -23.49 -3.07 -6.26
CA LEU A 77 -23.36 -3.67 -4.93
C LEU A 77 -24.01 -5.04 -4.84
N ALA A 78 -25.11 -5.28 -5.58
CA ALA A 78 -25.74 -6.59 -5.68
C ALA A 78 -24.86 -7.64 -6.38
N THR A 79 -23.86 -7.19 -7.15
CA THR A 79 -22.91 -8.06 -7.86
C THR A 79 -21.83 -8.61 -6.92
N PHE A 80 -21.64 -8.03 -5.74
CA PHE A 80 -20.71 -8.56 -4.75
C PHE A 80 -21.33 -9.76 -4.01
N PRO A 81 -20.79 -10.97 -4.12
CA PRO A 81 -21.46 -12.21 -3.68
C PRO A 81 -21.85 -12.28 -2.20
N ILE A 82 -21.08 -11.66 -1.31
CA ILE A 82 -21.41 -11.63 0.13
C ILE A 82 -22.43 -10.54 0.42
N ILE A 83 -22.33 -9.40 -0.25
CA ILE A 83 -23.20 -8.23 -0.05
C ILE A 83 -24.51 -8.45 -0.81
N GLY A 84 -24.45 -8.98 -2.03
CA GLY A 84 -25.62 -9.23 -2.87
C GLY A 84 -26.59 -10.23 -2.25
N ASP A 85 -26.07 -11.35 -1.71
CA ASP A 85 -26.88 -12.37 -1.04
C ASP A 85 -27.57 -11.83 0.22
N GLU A 86 -26.86 -11.00 0.99
CA GLU A 86 -27.40 -10.39 2.22
C GLU A 86 -28.41 -9.27 1.90
N LEU A 87 -28.14 -8.47 0.86
CA LEU A 87 -29.08 -7.45 0.38
C LEU A 87 -30.36 -8.04 -0.25
N GLY A 88 -30.25 -9.21 -0.87
CA GLY A 88 -31.38 -9.93 -1.48
C GLY A 88 -32.32 -10.62 -0.47
N ARG A 89 -31.95 -10.72 0.82
CA ARG A 89 -32.81 -11.27 1.84
C ARG A 89 -33.85 -10.24 2.28
N PRO A 90 -35.15 -10.64 2.54
CA PRO A 90 -36.19 -9.73 3.01
C PRO A 90 -35.80 -8.95 4.28
N ASP A 91 -35.00 -9.57 5.15
CA ASP A 91 -34.52 -8.98 6.41
C ASP A 91 -33.12 -8.30 6.27
N GLY A 92 -32.43 -8.49 5.16
CA GLY A 92 -31.05 -8.00 4.94
C GLY A 92 -30.95 -6.48 4.85
N LEU A 93 -32.04 -5.79 4.56
CA LEU A 93 -32.13 -4.33 4.48
C LEU A 93 -32.78 -3.69 5.71
N GLN A 94 -33.04 -4.47 6.76
CA GLN A 94 -33.50 -3.92 8.03
C GLN A 94 -32.29 -3.43 8.84
N GLY A 95 -32.32 -2.16 9.25
CA GLY A 95 -31.28 -1.59 10.09
C GLY A 95 -31.18 -2.35 11.42
N SER A 96 -30.00 -2.89 11.73
CA SER A 96 -29.73 -3.61 12.97
C SER A 96 -28.79 -2.79 13.87
N THR A 97 -29.31 -2.28 14.99
CA THR A 97 -28.48 -1.58 15.99
C THR A 97 -27.36 -2.46 16.52
N THR A 98 -27.64 -3.74 16.78
CA THR A 98 -26.64 -4.72 17.22
C THR A 98 -25.58 -4.93 16.15
N GLY A 99 -25.98 -5.05 14.88
CA GLY A 99 -25.07 -5.17 13.74
C GLY A 99 -24.15 -3.95 13.60
N VAL A 100 -24.69 -2.73 13.78
CA VAL A 100 -23.88 -1.49 13.76
C VAL A 100 -22.87 -1.49 14.90
N ILE A 101 -23.26 -1.83 16.12
CA ILE A 101 -22.35 -1.82 17.28
C ILE A 101 -21.25 -2.86 17.11
N ILE A 102 -21.59 -4.11 16.81
CA ILE A 102 -20.61 -5.18 16.61
C ILE A 102 -19.71 -4.88 15.42
N GLY A 103 -20.29 -4.47 14.29
CA GLY A 103 -19.55 -4.10 13.09
C GLY A 103 -18.59 -2.93 13.34
N ALA A 104 -19.04 -1.88 14.05
CA ALA A 104 -18.21 -0.74 14.38
C ALA A 104 -17.03 -1.11 15.29
N LEU A 105 -17.27 -1.92 16.33
CA LEU A 105 -16.21 -2.38 17.24
C LEU A 105 -15.20 -3.26 16.51
N ALA A 106 -15.65 -4.24 15.74
CA ALA A 106 -14.80 -5.15 15.00
C ALA A 106 -14.06 -4.45 13.84
N ALA A 107 -14.73 -3.54 13.12
CA ALA A 107 -14.09 -2.72 12.07
C ALA A 107 -13.01 -1.81 12.65
N THR A 108 -13.29 -1.19 13.80
CA THR A 108 -12.30 -0.36 14.50
C THR A 108 -11.07 -1.19 14.89
N TYR A 109 -11.28 -2.39 15.47
CA TYR A 109 -10.18 -3.28 15.86
C TYR A 109 -9.32 -3.71 14.66
N GLY A 110 -9.96 -4.20 13.58
CA GLY A 110 -9.27 -4.62 12.36
C GLY A 110 -8.51 -3.46 11.68
N SER A 111 -9.14 -2.29 11.61
CA SER A 111 -8.54 -1.10 11.01
C SER A 111 -7.37 -0.54 11.82
N LEU A 112 -7.42 -0.63 13.16
CA LEU A 112 -6.29 -0.31 14.02
C LEU A 112 -5.10 -1.24 13.75
N GLY A 113 -5.37 -2.54 13.55
CA GLY A 113 -4.35 -3.53 13.17
C GLY A 113 -3.72 -3.20 11.80
N LEU A 114 -4.54 -2.89 10.80
CA LEU A 114 -4.08 -2.48 9.47
C LEU A 114 -3.22 -1.21 9.53
N GLY A 115 -3.68 -0.19 10.27
CA GLY A 115 -2.92 1.04 10.45
C GLY A 115 -1.58 0.80 11.15
N GLN A 116 -1.50 -0.11 12.13
CA GLN A 116 -0.25 -0.50 12.78
C GLN A 116 0.67 -1.28 11.85
N ALA A 117 0.14 -2.20 11.04
CA ALA A 117 0.91 -2.95 10.05
C ALA A 117 1.55 -2.01 9.02
N LEU A 118 0.79 -1.04 8.49
CA LEU A 118 1.30 -0.04 7.56
C LEU A 118 2.38 0.84 8.20
N GLN A 119 2.16 1.29 9.44
CA GLN A 119 3.17 2.06 10.18
C GLN A 119 4.44 1.24 10.45
N ASN A 120 4.30 -0.07 10.73
CA ASN A 120 5.46 -0.95 10.89
C ASN A 120 6.23 -1.11 9.56
N ALA A 121 5.55 -1.33 8.45
CA ALA A 121 6.18 -1.41 7.13
C ALA A 121 6.96 -0.12 6.81
N LEU A 122 6.38 1.05 7.06
CA LEU A 122 7.07 2.33 6.92
C LEU A 122 8.27 2.48 7.85
N ASN A 123 8.16 2.03 9.11
CA ASN A 123 9.27 2.09 10.06
C ASN A 123 10.44 1.19 9.66
N VAL A 124 10.15 0.02 9.10
CA VAL A 124 11.17 -0.91 8.57
C VAL A 124 11.83 -0.29 7.34
N ALA A 125 11.05 0.08 6.32
CA ALA A 125 11.55 0.65 5.09
C ALA A 125 12.41 1.92 5.31
N TRP A 126 11.96 2.83 6.18
CA TRP A 126 12.72 4.01 6.55
C TRP A 126 13.84 3.72 7.57
N SER A 127 14.08 2.46 7.92
CA SER A 127 15.08 2.06 8.93
C SER A 127 15.00 2.94 10.20
N VAL A 128 13.77 3.14 10.71
CA VAL A 128 13.54 3.98 11.90
C VAL A 128 14.03 3.24 13.13
N PRO A 129 15.01 3.78 13.90
CA PRO A 129 15.50 3.16 15.11
C PRO A 129 14.39 2.87 16.10
N ARG A 130 14.47 1.75 16.79
CA ARG A 130 13.41 1.30 17.71
C ARG A 130 13.09 2.32 18.80
N ASN A 131 14.10 3.00 19.33
CA ASN A 131 13.93 4.07 20.33
C ASN A 131 13.23 5.32 19.80
N ASN A 132 13.20 5.53 18.48
CA ASN A 132 12.56 6.67 17.82
C ASN A 132 11.17 6.35 17.28
N ARG A 133 10.69 5.10 17.43
CA ARG A 133 9.33 4.73 17.02
C ARG A 133 8.30 5.35 17.96
N PRO A 134 7.15 5.81 17.43
CA PRO A 134 6.09 6.36 18.28
C PRO A 134 5.61 5.37 19.33
N ASN A 135 5.17 5.88 20.47
CA ASN A 135 4.58 5.02 21.51
C ASN A 135 3.24 4.40 21.04
N PRO A 136 2.78 3.30 21.67
CA PRO A 136 1.58 2.58 21.24
C PRO A 136 0.31 3.45 21.16
N ILE A 137 0.16 4.44 22.05
CA ILE A 137 -1.01 5.34 22.06
C ILE A 137 -0.99 6.23 20.83
N LYS A 138 0.16 6.85 20.52
CA LYS A 138 0.31 7.68 19.30
C LYS A 138 0.13 6.86 18.03
N LEU A 139 0.58 5.59 18.02
CA LEU A 139 0.35 4.67 16.91
C LEU A 139 -1.14 4.42 16.69
N ARG A 140 -1.92 4.18 17.74
CA ARG A 140 -3.38 3.96 17.65
C ARG A 140 -4.10 5.21 17.16
N LEU A 141 -3.77 6.39 17.67
CA LEU A 141 -4.35 7.66 17.19
C LEU A 141 -4.05 7.90 15.71
N LYS A 142 -2.82 7.61 15.28
CA LYS A 142 -2.46 7.65 13.86
C LYS A 142 -3.25 6.65 13.03
N SER A 143 -3.48 5.43 13.54
CA SER A 143 -4.29 4.43 12.84
C SER A 143 -5.73 4.90 12.66
N LEU A 144 -6.32 5.57 13.64
CA LEU A 144 -7.65 6.18 13.50
C LEU A 144 -7.67 7.30 12.44
N ALA A 145 -6.65 8.15 12.41
CA ALA A 145 -6.51 9.19 11.39
C ALA A 145 -6.36 8.57 9.99
N LEU A 146 -5.60 7.48 9.86
CA LEU A 146 -5.45 6.72 8.62
C LEU A 146 -6.78 6.10 8.17
N LEU A 147 -7.55 5.53 9.11
CA LEU A 147 -8.88 4.99 8.82
C LEU A 147 -9.81 6.07 8.27
N SER A 148 -9.88 7.23 8.95
CA SER A 148 -10.71 8.36 8.51
C SER A 148 -10.29 8.86 7.13
N THR A 149 -8.98 8.98 6.88
CA THR A 149 -8.44 9.39 5.58
C THR A 149 -8.78 8.37 4.49
N SER A 150 -8.65 7.07 4.79
CA SER A 150 -8.98 6.00 3.84
C SER A 150 -10.48 5.93 3.56
N GLY A 151 -11.33 6.16 4.56
CA GLY A 151 -12.78 6.24 4.38
C GLY A 151 -13.19 7.40 3.47
N LEU A 152 -12.63 8.59 3.70
CA LEU A 152 -12.85 9.75 2.82
C LEU A 152 -12.41 9.47 1.38
N PHE A 153 -11.38 8.66 1.23
CA PHE A 153 -10.89 8.23 -0.08
C PHE A 153 -11.86 7.32 -0.82
N VAL A 154 -12.37 6.31 -0.16
CA VAL A 154 -13.36 5.43 -0.76
C VAL A 154 -14.55 6.25 -1.26
N ILE A 155 -15.01 7.22 -0.46
CA ILE A 155 -16.09 8.13 -0.85
C ILE A 155 -15.68 8.94 -2.09
N ALA A 156 -14.50 9.53 -2.11
CA ALA A 156 -14.04 10.36 -3.21
C ALA A 156 -13.87 9.55 -4.51
N THR A 157 -13.25 8.37 -4.46
CA THR A 157 -13.07 7.51 -5.65
C THR A 157 -14.41 6.96 -6.17
N THR A 158 -15.31 6.59 -5.26
CA THR A 158 -16.66 6.15 -5.63
C THR A 158 -17.44 7.28 -6.32
N THR A 159 -17.34 8.50 -5.79
CA THR A 159 -17.99 9.67 -6.41
C THR A 159 -17.46 9.92 -7.84
N VAL A 160 -16.12 9.89 -8.02
CA VAL A 160 -15.51 10.03 -9.35
C VAL A 160 -15.94 8.92 -10.29
N SER A 161 -16.04 7.67 -9.80
CA SER A 161 -16.49 6.53 -10.60
C SER A 161 -17.95 6.65 -11.01
N ILE A 162 -18.85 7.13 -10.12
CA ILE A 162 -20.26 7.38 -10.42
C ILE A 162 -20.40 8.48 -11.47
N ILE A 163 -19.64 9.57 -11.37
CA ILE A 163 -19.63 10.65 -12.36
C ILE A 163 -19.12 10.11 -13.69
N GLY A 164 -18.08 9.30 -13.68
CA GLY A 164 -17.51 8.67 -14.87
C GLY A 164 -18.46 7.69 -15.57
N SER A 165 -19.22 6.89 -14.82
CA SER A 165 -20.20 5.94 -15.38
C SER A 165 -21.43 6.63 -15.99
N ARG A 166 -21.76 7.84 -15.54
CA ARG A 166 -22.82 8.69 -16.10
C ARG A 166 -22.36 9.52 -17.30
N SER A 167 -21.25 9.18 -17.92
CA SER A 167 -20.75 9.87 -19.13
C SER A 167 -21.76 9.85 -20.31
N GLU A 168 -22.74 8.95 -20.28
CA GLU A 168 -23.91 9.00 -21.17
C GLU A 168 -24.69 10.32 -21.07
N VAL A 169 -24.77 10.91 -19.86
CA VAL A 169 -25.47 12.20 -19.62
C VAL A 169 -24.73 13.37 -20.29
N PHE A 170 -23.43 13.24 -20.54
CA PHE A 170 -22.61 14.26 -21.21
C PHE A 170 -22.44 14.00 -22.71
N GLY A 171 -23.20 13.07 -23.30
CA GLY A 171 -23.07 12.72 -24.74
C GLY A 171 -21.72 12.10 -25.11
N ALA A 172 -20.95 11.67 -24.10
CA ALA A 172 -19.58 11.18 -24.25
C ALA A 172 -19.51 9.64 -24.26
N ALA A 173 -20.63 8.94 -24.29
CA ALA A 173 -20.67 7.49 -24.44
C ALA A 173 -19.93 7.10 -25.74
N GLY A 174 -18.76 6.48 -25.59
CA GLY A 174 -17.89 6.10 -26.72
C GLY A 174 -16.73 7.06 -27.02
N ASN A 175 -16.60 8.21 -26.35
CA ASN A 175 -15.46 9.10 -26.56
C ASN A 175 -14.23 8.62 -25.76
N THR A 176 -13.27 8.02 -26.45
CA THR A 176 -12.02 7.51 -25.88
C THR A 176 -11.25 8.57 -25.08
N ALA A 177 -11.30 9.83 -25.50
CA ALA A 177 -10.61 10.93 -24.82
C ALA A 177 -11.19 11.17 -23.41
N VAL A 178 -12.52 11.11 -23.26
CA VAL A 178 -13.19 11.26 -21.97
C VAL A 178 -12.86 10.09 -21.04
N GLN A 179 -12.84 8.86 -21.55
CA GLN A 179 -12.46 7.68 -20.75
C GLN A 179 -11.02 7.77 -20.26
N VAL A 180 -10.09 8.18 -21.12
CA VAL A 180 -8.69 8.40 -20.73
C VAL A 180 -8.58 9.50 -19.67
N LEU A 181 -9.31 10.60 -19.81
CA LEU A 181 -9.32 11.69 -18.83
C LEU A 181 -9.82 11.22 -17.45
N ILE A 182 -10.88 10.42 -17.41
CA ILE A 182 -11.43 9.85 -16.17
C ILE A 182 -10.40 8.91 -15.53
N ARG A 183 -9.74 8.04 -16.31
CA ARG A 183 -8.68 7.16 -15.80
C ARG A 183 -7.50 7.95 -15.23
N LEU A 184 -7.05 9.01 -15.91
CA LEU A 184 -5.99 9.89 -15.44
C LEU A 184 -6.40 10.63 -14.15
N ALA A 185 -7.62 11.16 -14.09
CA ALA A 185 -8.16 11.81 -12.90
C ALA A 185 -8.18 10.85 -11.70
N ASN A 186 -8.56 9.59 -11.93
CA ASN A 186 -8.54 8.56 -10.88
C ASN A 186 -7.12 8.26 -10.40
N VAL A 187 -6.15 8.08 -11.32
CA VAL A 187 -4.73 7.88 -10.96
C VAL A 187 -4.20 9.06 -10.12
N ILE A 188 -4.52 10.29 -10.52
CA ILE A 188 -4.11 11.49 -9.79
C ILE A 188 -4.75 11.51 -8.39
N LEU A 189 -6.05 11.27 -8.30
CA LEU A 189 -6.77 11.26 -7.03
C LEU A 189 -6.21 10.19 -6.07
N VAL A 190 -6.03 8.95 -6.57
CA VAL A 190 -5.44 7.85 -5.81
C VAL A 190 -4.02 8.19 -5.36
N GLY A 191 -3.20 8.71 -6.28
CA GLY A 191 -1.81 9.10 -6.01
C GLY A 191 -1.70 10.19 -4.95
N LEU A 192 -2.51 11.24 -5.03
CA LEU A 192 -2.55 12.31 -4.04
C LEU A 192 -2.94 11.79 -2.66
N LEU A 193 -3.93 10.94 -2.60
CA LEU A 193 -4.38 10.41 -1.33
C LEU A 193 -3.39 9.44 -0.70
N LEU A 194 -2.83 8.52 -1.47
CA LEU A 194 -1.77 7.64 -0.98
C LEU A 194 -0.56 8.46 -0.51
N THR A 195 -0.28 9.61 -1.14
CA THR A 195 0.75 10.55 -0.67
C THR A 195 0.44 11.05 0.74
N VAL A 196 -0.82 11.41 1.01
CA VAL A 196 -1.27 11.82 2.35
C VAL A 196 -1.17 10.64 3.33
N VAL A 197 -1.64 9.46 2.93
CA VAL A 197 -1.58 8.24 3.76
C VAL A 197 -0.14 7.89 4.13
N PHE A 198 0.79 7.84 3.17
CA PHE A 198 2.20 7.54 3.44
C PHE A 198 2.85 8.58 4.37
N ARG A 199 2.52 9.86 4.18
CA ARG A 199 3.00 10.93 5.06
C ARG A 199 2.45 10.81 6.48
N LEU A 200 1.15 10.52 6.64
CA LEU A 200 0.51 10.37 7.95
C LEU A 200 0.99 9.13 8.69
N ALA A 201 1.17 8.02 7.97
CA ALA A 201 1.60 6.76 8.55
C ALA A 201 3.08 6.79 8.99
N ALA A 202 3.94 7.58 8.36
CA ALA A 202 5.36 7.66 8.67
C ALA A 202 5.62 8.13 10.11
N ALA A 203 6.65 7.58 10.77
CA ALA A 203 7.04 7.96 12.15
C ALA A 203 7.49 9.43 12.24
N ARG A 204 8.19 9.90 11.20
CA ARG A 204 8.59 11.32 11.05
C ARG A 204 7.85 11.94 9.89
N ARG A 205 7.48 13.21 10.01
CA ARG A 205 6.84 13.95 8.92
C ARG A 205 7.85 14.16 7.80
N HIS A 206 7.59 13.57 6.65
CA HIS A 206 8.31 13.83 5.41
C HIS A 206 7.61 14.91 4.59
N HIS A 207 8.34 15.58 3.70
CA HIS A 207 7.72 16.45 2.70
C HIS A 207 6.80 15.65 1.79
N LEU A 208 5.73 16.27 1.29
CA LEU A 208 4.81 15.62 0.35
C LEU A 208 5.55 15.10 -0.90
N GLY A 209 6.52 15.89 -1.40
CA GLY A 209 7.35 15.48 -2.54
C GLY A 209 8.18 14.21 -2.31
N THR A 210 8.47 13.85 -1.05
CA THR A 210 9.19 12.60 -0.72
C THR A 210 8.25 11.39 -0.69
N ALA A 211 6.98 11.59 -0.37
CA ALA A 211 5.97 10.53 -0.30
C ALA A 211 5.25 10.31 -1.65
N ALA A 212 5.24 11.31 -2.53
CA ALA A 212 4.52 11.29 -3.78
C ALA A 212 5.02 10.23 -4.80
N PRO A 213 6.31 10.07 -5.09
CA PRO A 213 6.76 9.16 -6.16
C PRO A 213 6.26 7.73 -5.96
N GLY A 214 6.40 7.18 -4.76
CA GLY A 214 5.91 5.84 -4.45
C GLY A 214 4.39 5.74 -4.43
N ALA A 215 3.70 6.78 -3.97
CA ALA A 215 2.25 6.84 -3.99
C ALA A 215 1.70 6.81 -5.44
N PHE A 216 2.30 7.57 -6.35
CA PHE A 216 1.96 7.53 -7.78
C PHE A 216 2.36 6.21 -8.44
N THR A 217 3.46 5.60 -8.03
CA THR A 217 3.81 4.23 -8.48
C THR A 217 2.69 3.25 -8.10
N VAL A 218 2.22 3.29 -6.84
CA VAL A 218 1.10 2.43 -6.40
C VAL A 218 -0.18 2.73 -7.17
N SER A 219 -0.50 4.01 -7.43
CA SER A 219 -1.73 4.36 -8.16
C SER A 219 -1.73 3.85 -9.61
N ILE A 220 -0.57 3.84 -10.27
CA ILE A 220 -0.41 3.25 -11.60
C ILE A 220 -0.54 1.73 -11.55
N LEU A 221 0.15 1.09 -10.58
CA LEU A 221 0.04 -0.36 -10.38
C LEU A 221 -1.39 -0.78 -10.02
N TRP A 222 -2.11 0.05 -9.28
CA TRP A 222 -3.52 -0.16 -8.96
C TRP A 222 -4.41 -0.17 -10.20
N LEU A 223 -4.16 0.73 -11.15
CA LEU A 223 -4.86 0.71 -12.44
C LEU A 223 -4.66 -0.64 -13.16
N VAL A 224 -3.42 -1.12 -13.20
CA VAL A 224 -3.10 -2.44 -13.79
C VAL A 224 -3.81 -3.56 -13.04
N LEU A 225 -3.83 -3.53 -11.71
CA LEU A 225 -4.52 -4.53 -10.90
C LEU A 225 -6.03 -4.55 -11.17
N GLN A 226 -6.66 -3.39 -11.37
CA GLN A 226 -8.08 -3.31 -11.72
C GLN A 226 -8.37 -4.01 -13.05
N GLU A 227 -7.56 -3.79 -14.08
CA GLU A 227 -7.72 -4.47 -15.38
C GLU A 227 -7.56 -6.00 -15.24
N VAL A 228 -6.55 -6.46 -14.49
CA VAL A 228 -6.34 -7.89 -14.20
C VAL A 228 -7.52 -8.47 -13.40
N GLY A 229 -8.03 -7.73 -12.41
CA GLY A 229 -9.19 -8.14 -11.62
C GLY A 229 -10.46 -8.30 -12.47
N GLN A 230 -10.70 -7.42 -13.43
CA GLN A 230 -11.82 -7.53 -14.37
C GLN A 230 -11.71 -8.79 -15.24
N ILE A 231 -10.51 -9.08 -15.76
CA ILE A 231 -10.26 -10.30 -16.54
C ILE A 231 -10.51 -11.55 -15.71
N TYR A 232 -10.04 -11.56 -14.47
CA TYR A 232 -10.25 -12.68 -13.55
C TYR A 232 -11.75 -12.90 -13.28
N THR A 233 -12.49 -11.86 -12.98
CA THR A 233 -13.92 -11.93 -12.70
C THR A 233 -14.71 -12.41 -13.92
N SER A 234 -14.42 -11.87 -15.10
CA SER A 234 -15.16 -12.20 -16.32
C SER A 234 -14.86 -13.59 -16.88
N GLN A 235 -13.64 -14.10 -16.72
CA GLN A 235 -13.21 -15.36 -17.33
C GLN A 235 -13.21 -16.52 -16.36
N VAL A 236 -12.86 -16.29 -15.09
CA VAL A 236 -12.72 -17.37 -14.09
C VAL A 236 -14.00 -17.53 -13.28
N LEU A 237 -14.53 -16.44 -12.70
CA LEU A 237 -15.75 -16.56 -11.88
C LEU A 237 -17.01 -16.81 -12.68
N ALA A 238 -17.13 -16.27 -13.88
CA ALA A 238 -18.34 -16.46 -14.72
C ALA A 238 -18.56 -17.95 -15.13
N GLY A 239 -17.48 -18.77 -15.12
CA GLY A 239 -17.55 -20.19 -15.42
C GLY A 239 -17.80 -21.11 -14.23
N THR A 240 -17.72 -20.60 -12.99
CA THR A 240 -17.86 -21.39 -11.77
C THR A 240 -19.22 -21.19 -11.13
N LYS A 241 -19.82 -22.25 -10.53
CA LYS A 241 -21.13 -22.22 -9.90
C LYS A 241 -21.09 -22.88 -8.51
N GLY A 242 -21.97 -22.44 -7.62
CA GLY A 242 -22.14 -23.04 -6.30
C GLY A 242 -20.96 -22.81 -5.35
N MET A 243 -20.59 -23.85 -4.60
CA MET A 243 -19.54 -23.75 -3.56
C MET A 243 -18.17 -23.41 -4.12
N ASP A 244 -17.83 -23.87 -5.34
CA ASP A 244 -16.56 -23.57 -6.00
C ASP A 244 -16.44 -22.08 -6.36
N ALA A 245 -17.56 -21.44 -6.71
CA ALA A 245 -17.60 -20.02 -6.99
C ALA A 245 -17.34 -19.19 -5.71
N ALA A 246 -17.98 -19.55 -4.60
CA ALA A 246 -17.78 -18.89 -3.31
C ALA A 246 -16.34 -19.03 -2.80
N PHE A 247 -15.76 -20.24 -2.90
CA PHE A 247 -14.38 -20.50 -2.52
C PHE A 247 -13.39 -19.72 -3.39
N GLY A 248 -13.59 -19.76 -4.72
CA GLY A 248 -12.78 -19.00 -5.69
C GLY A 248 -12.81 -17.51 -5.44
N LEU A 249 -13.97 -16.97 -5.05
CA LEU A 249 -14.14 -15.56 -4.71
C LEU A 249 -13.36 -15.18 -3.45
N VAL A 250 -13.48 -15.95 -2.37
CA VAL A 250 -12.74 -15.68 -1.12
C VAL A 250 -11.24 -15.74 -1.35
N LEU A 251 -10.75 -16.77 -2.06
CA LEU A 251 -9.32 -16.87 -2.41
C LEU A 251 -8.89 -15.74 -3.33
N GLY A 252 -9.70 -15.38 -4.32
CA GLY A 252 -9.44 -14.26 -5.21
C GLY A 252 -9.36 -12.93 -4.46
N LEU A 253 -10.27 -12.69 -3.52
CA LEU A 253 -10.27 -11.51 -2.67
C LEU A 253 -8.99 -11.43 -1.82
N ILE A 254 -8.60 -12.52 -1.16
CA ILE A 254 -7.36 -12.59 -0.38
C ILE A 254 -6.15 -12.34 -1.29
N GLY A 255 -6.13 -12.94 -2.48
CA GLY A 255 -5.07 -12.74 -3.47
C GLY A 255 -4.95 -11.28 -3.92
N ILE A 256 -6.06 -10.63 -4.25
CA ILE A 256 -6.09 -9.21 -4.63
C ILE A 256 -5.62 -8.32 -3.48
N ILE A 257 -6.08 -8.57 -2.25
CA ILE A 257 -5.64 -7.82 -1.06
C ILE A 257 -4.13 -8.00 -0.85
N TYR A 258 -3.59 -9.22 -1.03
CA TYR A 258 -2.16 -9.46 -0.93
C TYR A 258 -1.38 -8.71 -1.99
N ILE A 259 -1.80 -8.76 -3.26
CA ILE A 259 -1.15 -8.04 -4.36
C ILE A 259 -1.20 -6.52 -4.12
N ALA A 260 -2.34 -5.99 -3.68
CA ALA A 260 -2.47 -4.58 -3.32
C ALA A 260 -1.53 -4.17 -2.18
N SER A 261 -1.40 -5.01 -1.15
CA SER A 261 -0.47 -4.81 -0.04
C SER A 261 0.99 -4.86 -0.50
N PHE A 262 1.32 -5.79 -1.38
CA PHE A 262 2.64 -5.94 -1.99
C PHE A 262 3.02 -4.68 -2.78
N MET A 263 2.10 -4.17 -3.61
CA MET A 263 2.29 -2.93 -4.35
C MET A 263 2.44 -1.73 -3.40
N GLY A 264 1.68 -1.69 -2.31
CA GLY A 264 1.81 -0.68 -1.27
C GLY A 264 3.21 -0.65 -0.66
N VAL A 265 3.77 -1.81 -0.31
CA VAL A 265 5.15 -1.92 0.21
C VAL A 265 6.17 -1.50 -0.85
N ILE A 266 6.02 -1.92 -2.12
CA ILE A 266 6.89 -1.42 -3.21
C ILE A 266 6.86 0.10 -3.29
N GLY A 267 5.68 0.72 -3.21
CA GLY A 267 5.58 2.18 -3.23
C GLY A 267 6.31 2.86 -2.06
N ILE A 268 6.27 2.26 -0.88
CA ILE A 268 7.05 2.74 0.27
C ILE A 268 8.55 2.66 -0.05
N GLU A 269 9.01 1.54 -0.61
CA GLU A 269 10.43 1.35 -0.97
C GLU A 269 10.90 2.32 -2.06
N VAL A 270 10.06 2.61 -3.06
CA VAL A 270 10.33 3.65 -4.07
C VAL A 270 10.62 4.99 -3.39
N ASN A 271 9.80 5.39 -2.43
CA ASN A 271 10.00 6.63 -1.69
C ASN A 271 11.34 6.64 -0.93
N VAL A 272 11.67 5.56 -0.25
CA VAL A 272 12.90 5.45 0.55
C VAL A 272 14.13 5.44 -0.34
N VAL A 273 14.11 4.63 -1.41
CA VAL A 273 15.22 4.53 -2.35
C VAL A 273 15.51 5.89 -2.98
N LEU A 274 14.47 6.59 -3.47
CA LEU A 274 14.62 7.93 -4.04
C LEU A 274 15.12 8.95 -3.01
N ALA A 275 14.55 8.97 -1.81
CA ALA A 275 14.88 9.96 -0.79
C ALA A 275 16.31 9.80 -0.24
N ARG A 276 16.78 8.54 -0.10
CA ARG A 276 18.09 8.21 0.45
C ARG A 276 19.15 7.92 -0.60
N LYS A 277 18.77 7.99 -1.89
CA LYS A 277 19.65 7.69 -3.04
C LYS A 277 20.30 6.30 -2.88
N LEU A 278 19.48 5.27 -2.60
CA LEU A 278 19.95 3.90 -2.40
C LEU A 278 20.11 3.13 -3.72
N TRP A 279 20.64 3.79 -4.73
CA TRP A 279 21.02 3.21 -6.02
C TRP A 279 22.28 3.89 -6.56
N PRO A 280 23.03 3.23 -7.44
CA PRO A 280 22.93 1.84 -7.86
C PRO A 280 23.34 0.85 -6.75
N ARG A 281 22.76 -0.36 -6.75
CA ARG A 281 23.11 -1.46 -5.85
C ARG A 281 23.95 -2.49 -6.58
N SER A 282 24.86 -3.18 -5.90
CA SER A 282 25.63 -4.26 -6.50
C SER A 282 24.79 -5.53 -6.66
N ILE A 283 24.55 -5.96 -7.90
CA ILE A 283 23.80 -7.20 -8.17
C ILE A 283 24.52 -8.43 -7.61
N ARG A 284 25.84 -8.35 -7.48
CA ARG A 284 26.68 -9.44 -6.97
C ARG A 284 26.40 -9.78 -5.50
N THR A 285 25.82 -8.87 -4.71
CA THR A 285 25.49 -9.11 -3.30
C THR A 285 24.54 -10.28 -3.09
N LEU A 286 23.72 -10.65 -4.08
CA LEU A 286 22.84 -11.83 -4.01
C LEU A 286 23.57 -13.16 -4.14
N PHE A 287 24.78 -13.17 -4.71
CA PHE A 287 25.46 -14.39 -5.14
C PHE A 287 26.82 -14.61 -4.47
N VAL A 288 27.41 -13.57 -3.88
CA VAL A 288 28.77 -13.57 -3.36
C VAL A 288 28.81 -12.92 -1.98
N ASP A 289 29.47 -13.57 -1.03
CA ASP A 289 29.63 -13.08 0.34
C ASP A 289 30.53 -11.83 0.44
N ARG A 290 31.53 -11.71 -0.46
CA ARG A 290 32.44 -10.57 -0.53
C ARG A 290 32.32 -9.84 -1.88
N PRO A 291 31.17 -9.19 -2.16
CA PRO A 291 31.01 -8.41 -3.37
C PRO A 291 31.71 -7.05 -3.24
N ASP A 292 31.98 -6.42 -4.40
CA ASP A 292 32.33 -5.02 -4.45
C ASP A 292 31.08 -4.17 -4.15
N LEU A 293 30.99 -3.66 -2.90
CA LEU A 293 29.86 -2.90 -2.41
C LEU A 293 29.88 -1.47 -2.97
N THR A 294 28.76 -1.03 -3.49
CA THR A 294 28.55 0.38 -3.84
C THR A 294 28.36 1.23 -2.58
N ASP A 295 28.46 2.54 -2.71
CA ASP A 295 28.15 3.46 -1.62
C ASP A 295 26.67 3.35 -1.18
N ALA A 296 25.77 3.00 -2.10
CA ALA A 296 24.37 2.76 -1.80
C ALA A 296 24.18 1.50 -0.96
N ASP A 297 24.95 0.41 -1.24
CA ASP A 297 24.96 -0.81 -0.42
C ASP A 297 25.42 -0.52 1.00
N ARG A 298 26.57 0.17 1.13
CA ARG A 298 27.15 0.53 2.43
C ARG A 298 26.19 1.39 3.25
N ARG A 299 25.51 2.39 2.64
CA ARG A 299 24.49 3.20 3.32
C ARG A 299 23.29 2.38 3.74
N ALA A 300 22.80 1.48 2.90
CA ALA A 300 21.67 0.62 3.22
C ALA A 300 21.99 -0.28 4.41
N TYR A 301 23.10 -1.03 4.37
CA TYR A 301 23.47 -1.95 5.44
C TYR A 301 23.78 -1.23 6.76
N ALA A 302 24.43 -0.06 6.71
CA ALA A 302 24.63 0.76 7.90
C ALA A 302 23.30 1.20 8.51
N SER A 303 22.32 1.59 7.68
CA SER A 303 21.01 2.02 8.16
C SER A 303 20.21 0.87 8.82
N TYR A 304 20.38 -0.36 8.32
CA TYR A 304 19.72 -1.55 8.91
C TYR A 304 20.28 -1.86 10.30
N ALA A 305 21.58 -1.77 10.48
CA ALA A 305 22.20 -1.96 11.78
C ALA A 305 21.76 -0.85 12.77
N GLN A 306 21.77 0.41 12.35
CA GLN A 306 21.33 1.55 13.16
C GLN A 306 19.84 1.46 13.53
N ALA A 307 19.00 0.84 12.69
CA ALA A 307 17.58 0.64 12.98
C ALA A 307 17.34 -0.25 14.20
N GLN A 308 18.31 -1.08 14.58
CA GLN A 308 18.23 -1.95 15.77
C GLN A 308 18.51 -1.22 17.09
N ARG A 309 18.91 0.03 17.07
CA ARG A 309 19.16 0.80 18.30
C ARG A 309 17.89 0.89 19.16
N HIS A 310 17.99 0.43 20.42
CA HIS A 310 16.87 0.36 21.35
C HIS A 310 16.79 1.55 22.31
N LYS A 311 17.94 2.09 22.71
CA LYS A 311 18.03 3.20 23.67
C LYS A 311 18.76 4.39 23.09
N THR A 312 18.46 5.57 23.58
CA THR A 312 19.12 6.81 23.14
C THR A 312 20.60 6.84 23.52
N SER A 313 20.97 6.12 24.61
CA SER A 313 22.34 5.97 25.07
C SER A 313 23.16 4.95 24.28
N GLU A 314 22.53 4.17 23.40
CA GLU A 314 23.25 3.24 22.51
C GLU A 314 23.79 3.98 21.29
N GLU A 315 25.00 3.66 20.88
CA GLU A 315 25.60 4.06 19.61
C GLU A 315 25.89 2.82 18.79
N VAL A 316 25.43 2.79 17.54
CA VAL A 316 25.66 1.69 16.60
C VAL A 316 26.46 2.25 15.44
N GLN A 317 27.73 1.86 15.33
CA GLN A 317 28.61 2.22 14.23
C GLN A 317 28.86 0.99 13.35
N VAL A 318 28.86 1.19 12.05
CA VAL A 318 29.13 0.14 11.06
C VAL A 318 30.34 0.56 10.24
N ALA A 319 31.35 -0.29 10.26
CA ALA A 319 32.55 -0.11 9.43
C ALA A 319 32.66 -1.27 8.44
N PHE A 320 33.06 -0.98 7.23
CA PHE A 320 33.30 -1.97 6.17
C PHE A 320 34.81 -2.08 5.95
N LYS A 321 35.31 -3.29 5.74
CA LYS A 321 36.67 -3.50 5.30
C LYS A 321 36.77 -3.21 3.80
N ASP A 322 37.69 -2.35 3.44
CA ASP A 322 38.07 -2.16 2.04
C ASP A 322 38.75 -3.44 1.53
N PRO A 323 38.29 -4.02 0.42
CA PRO A 323 38.83 -5.30 -0.06
C PRO A 323 40.31 -5.22 -0.51
N ASP A 324 40.78 -4.07 -0.94
CA ASP A 324 42.14 -3.89 -1.47
C ASP A 324 43.16 -3.50 -0.39
N THR A 325 42.74 -2.64 0.54
CA THR A 325 43.66 -2.08 1.57
C THR A 325 43.46 -2.71 2.95
N GLY A 326 42.34 -3.40 3.20
CA GLY A 326 41.95 -3.89 4.51
C GLY A 326 41.56 -2.78 5.51
N ALA A 327 41.58 -1.52 5.10
CA ALA A 327 41.26 -0.37 5.92
C ALA A 327 39.77 -0.36 6.28
N LEU A 328 39.43 0.14 7.48
CA LEU A 328 38.03 0.32 7.87
C LEU A 328 37.45 1.60 7.26
N VAL A 329 36.41 1.46 6.50
CA VAL A 329 35.65 2.57 5.89
C VAL A 329 34.31 2.71 6.62
N ILE A 330 34.05 3.87 7.21
CA ILE A 330 32.77 4.23 7.80
C ILE A 330 31.98 4.98 6.73
N PRO A 331 30.78 4.51 6.34
CA PRO A 331 29.97 5.21 5.36
C PRO A 331 29.55 6.58 5.89
N HIS A 332 29.86 7.63 5.17
CA HIS A 332 29.30 8.96 5.48
C HIS A 332 27.83 8.97 5.09
N GLU A 333 26.93 9.24 6.06
CA GLU A 333 25.60 9.73 5.72
C GLU A 333 25.79 11.01 4.88
N PRO A 334 25.08 11.16 3.74
CA PRO A 334 25.06 12.42 3.05
C PRO A 334 24.59 13.46 4.10
N GLN A 335 25.48 14.36 4.47
CA GLN A 335 25.21 15.40 5.45
C GLN A 335 23.86 16.04 5.04
N ARG A 336 22.83 15.83 5.82
CA ARG A 336 21.72 16.76 5.86
C ARG A 336 22.36 18.07 6.27
N GLU A 337 22.52 18.99 5.32
CA GLU A 337 22.72 20.37 5.67
C GLU A 337 21.77 20.65 6.83
N ALA A 338 22.36 20.81 8.01
CA ALA A 338 21.68 21.29 9.18
C ALA A 338 21.14 22.67 8.77
N ARG A 339 19.90 22.71 8.28
CA ARG A 339 19.17 23.96 8.20
C ARG A 339 19.10 24.44 9.63
N LYS A 340 19.99 25.38 9.92
CA LYS A 340 20.01 26.16 11.13
C LYS A 340 18.58 26.51 11.50
N SER A 341 18.21 26.09 12.69
CA SER A 341 17.09 26.64 13.44
C SER A 341 17.23 28.15 13.48
N GLU A 342 16.37 28.86 12.83
CA GLU A 342 15.84 30.16 13.25
C GLU A 342 14.33 30.09 13.22
#